data_ab222807829537bac734d19df4b17809
#
_entry.id   ab222807829537bac734d19df4b17809
#
_cell.length_a   1.000
_cell.length_b   1.000
_cell.length_c   1.000
_cell.angle_alpha   90.00
_cell.angle_beta   90.00
_cell.angle_gamma   90.00
#
_symmetry.space_group_name_H-M   'P 1'
#
loop_
_entity.id
_entity.type
_entity.pdbx_description
1 polymer ?
#
loop_
_entity_poly.entity_id
_entity_poly.type
_entity_poly.pdbx_seq_one_letter_code
_entity_poly.pdbx_strand_id
1 'polypeptide(L)'
;MKHLTEKFIKQDHFLEYKDENKTNTTLGFTTREGGLSMYPENAFNMARYVDDDQDNISKHQAILADLIHFPRRDWVFPIQTHENKVAKITAADKGTNIDAITNDLHGIDGLYTYEPNILLTMCYADCVPVYFYSEKNHYVGLAHAGWRGTYGEIVKEMVRQIDFDLNDLQVVIGPATSNSYEINAVSYTHLRAHETR
;
A
#
# COMPACT_ATOMS: atom_id res chain seq x y z
N MET A 1 -6.57 -25.24 -3.84
CA MET A 1 -6.23 -23.84 -3.56
C MET A 1 -7.53 -23.12 -3.16
N LYS A 2 -7.72 -22.74 -1.88
CA LYS A 2 -8.82 -21.88 -1.48
C LYS A 2 -8.57 -20.50 -2.09
N HIS A 3 -9.57 -19.92 -2.72
CA HIS A 3 -9.47 -18.63 -3.36
C HIS A 3 -9.09 -17.54 -2.35
N LEU A 4 -7.93 -16.91 -2.53
CA LEU A 4 -7.41 -15.82 -1.69
C LEU A 4 -8.32 -14.58 -1.67
N THR A 5 -9.20 -14.42 -2.64
CA THR A 5 -10.18 -13.33 -2.77
C THR A 5 -11.33 -13.38 -1.77
N GLU A 6 -11.59 -14.53 -1.13
CA GLU A 6 -12.70 -14.68 -0.18
C GLU A 6 -12.45 -13.99 1.18
N LYS A 7 -11.22 -13.54 1.45
CA LYS A 7 -10.86 -12.88 2.71
C LYS A 7 -11.00 -11.35 2.69
N PHE A 8 -11.12 -10.72 1.51
CA PHE A 8 -11.37 -9.29 1.38
C PHE A 8 -12.88 -9.03 1.29
N ILE A 9 -13.47 -8.49 2.35
CA ILE A 9 -14.91 -8.24 2.47
C ILE A 9 -15.18 -6.78 2.16
N LYS A 10 -16.09 -6.52 1.20
CA LYS A 10 -16.50 -5.17 0.80
C LYS A 10 -17.24 -4.47 1.95
N GLN A 11 -16.75 -3.30 2.31
CA GLN A 11 -17.38 -2.26 3.09
C GLN A 11 -17.83 -1.13 2.16
N ASP A 12 -18.14 0.07 2.68
CA ASP A 12 -18.58 1.21 1.85
C ASP A 12 -17.54 1.59 0.79
N HIS A 13 -16.40 2.14 1.22
CA HIS A 13 -15.34 2.66 0.32
C HIS A 13 -14.07 1.81 0.33
N PHE A 14 -14.07 0.66 1.00
CA PHE A 14 -12.89 -0.18 1.09
C PHE A 14 -13.22 -1.67 1.20
N LEU A 15 -12.22 -2.49 0.94
CA LEU A 15 -12.21 -3.92 1.18
C LEU A 15 -11.43 -4.17 2.46
N GLU A 16 -12.03 -4.82 3.44
CA GLU A 16 -11.35 -5.20 4.68
C GLU A 16 -10.89 -6.64 4.63
N TYR A 17 -9.62 -6.89 4.93
CA TYR A 17 -9.10 -8.25 5.04
C TYR A 17 -9.50 -8.87 6.39
N LYS A 18 -10.19 -10.00 6.35
CA LYS A 18 -10.61 -10.76 7.53
C LYS A 18 -9.80 -12.05 7.65
N ASP A 19 -9.23 -12.26 8.82
CA ASP A 19 -8.55 -13.51 9.20
C ASP A 19 -8.80 -13.78 10.67
N GLU A 20 -9.17 -15.02 11.01
CA GLU A 20 -9.48 -15.42 12.39
C GLU A 20 -8.27 -15.31 13.33
N ASN A 21 -7.05 -15.41 12.78
CA ASN A 21 -5.81 -15.29 13.52
C ASN A 21 -5.31 -13.86 13.67
N LYS A 22 -6.02 -12.89 13.07
CA LYS A 22 -5.67 -11.47 13.09
C LYS A 22 -6.55 -10.75 14.11
N THR A 23 -5.97 -10.28 15.19
CA THR A 23 -6.70 -9.67 16.32
C THR A 23 -6.45 -8.18 16.48
N ASN A 24 -5.22 -7.71 16.25
CA ASN A 24 -4.81 -6.32 16.50
C ASN A 24 -4.36 -5.57 15.26
N THR A 25 -4.23 -6.23 14.11
CA THR A 25 -3.76 -5.62 12.86
C THR A 25 -4.94 -5.37 11.92
N THR A 26 -5.04 -4.18 11.36
CA THR A 26 -6.03 -3.84 10.31
C THR A 26 -5.35 -3.84 8.95
N LEU A 27 -5.91 -4.58 8.01
CA LEU A 27 -5.48 -4.57 6.60
C LEU A 27 -6.70 -4.26 5.73
N GLY A 28 -6.51 -3.40 4.75
CA GLY A 28 -7.58 -3.02 3.84
C GLY A 28 -7.08 -2.44 2.54
N PHE A 29 -8.00 -2.28 1.60
CA PHE A 29 -7.76 -1.70 0.29
C PHE A 29 -8.95 -0.83 -0.10
N THR A 30 -8.76 0.46 -0.36
CA THR A 30 -9.85 1.36 -0.77
C THR A 30 -10.32 1.03 -2.19
N THR A 31 -11.63 1.17 -2.43
CA THR A 31 -12.17 1.17 -3.78
C THR A 31 -12.07 2.59 -4.37
N ARG A 32 -12.15 2.73 -5.68
CA ARG A 32 -12.16 4.04 -6.34
C ARG A 32 -13.56 4.66 -6.47
N GLU A 33 -14.59 3.97 -6.03
CA GLU A 33 -15.98 4.36 -6.25
C GLU A 33 -16.51 5.30 -5.15
N GLY A 34 -17.48 6.16 -5.52
CA GLY A 34 -18.24 6.98 -4.57
C GLY A 34 -17.48 8.19 -4.01
N GLY A 35 -16.46 8.67 -4.70
CA GLY A 35 -15.70 9.85 -4.33
C GLY A 35 -16.20 11.15 -4.97
N LEU A 36 -15.37 12.18 -4.84
CA LEU A 36 -15.63 13.55 -5.30
C LEU A 36 -14.72 13.97 -6.47
N SER A 37 -13.73 13.15 -6.83
CA SER A 37 -12.79 13.46 -7.91
C SER A 37 -13.48 13.44 -9.26
N MET A 38 -13.03 14.33 -10.17
CA MET A 38 -13.65 14.50 -11.48
C MET A 38 -13.10 13.53 -12.52
N TYR A 39 -11.94 12.93 -12.29
CA TYR A 39 -11.32 11.99 -13.23
C TYR A 39 -10.62 10.83 -12.53
N PRO A 40 -11.10 9.59 -12.76
CA PRO A 40 -12.42 9.27 -13.33
C PRO A 40 -13.54 9.89 -12.50
N GLU A 41 -14.68 10.17 -13.14
CA GLU A 41 -15.82 10.77 -12.46
C GLU A 41 -16.23 10.00 -11.21
N ASN A 42 -16.45 10.69 -10.10
CA ASN A 42 -16.80 10.14 -8.79
C ASN A 42 -15.73 9.19 -8.21
N ALA A 43 -14.46 9.39 -8.56
CA ALA A 43 -13.39 8.57 -7.99
C ALA A 43 -13.07 8.97 -6.54
N PHE A 44 -12.81 7.96 -5.71
CA PHE A 44 -12.39 8.08 -4.32
C PHE A 44 -10.84 8.06 -4.25
N ASN A 45 -10.20 9.10 -4.82
CA ASN A 45 -8.77 9.20 -4.91
C ASN A 45 -8.12 9.62 -3.58
N MET A 46 -7.02 8.97 -3.20
CA MET A 46 -6.27 9.21 -1.97
C MET A 46 -4.92 9.87 -2.20
N ALA A 47 -4.42 9.88 -3.44
CA ALA A 47 -3.05 10.27 -3.78
C ALA A 47 -2.93 11.79 -4.00
N ARG A 48 -2.12 12.47 -3.18
CA ARG A 48 -1.85 13.90 -3.33
C ARG A 48 -0.89 14.25 -4.45
N TYR A 49 -0.11 13.29 -4.92
CA TYR A 49 0.90 13.47 -5.95
C TYR A 49 0.40 13.21 -7.38
N VAL A 50 -0.91 13.03 -7.54
CA VAL A 50 -1.57 13.02 -8.85
C VAL A 50 -2.29 14.34 -9.08
N ASP A 51 -2.61 14.64 -10.34
CA ASP A 51 -3.31 15.87 -10.73
C ASP A 51 -4.80 15.78 -10.37
N ASP A 52 -5.14 16.09 -9.12
CA ASP A 52 -6.49 16.10 -8.58
C ASP A 52 -6.66 17.24 -7.57
N ASP A 53 -7.91 17.62 -7.31
CA ASP A 53 -8.25 18.64 -6.32
C ASP A 53 -7.86 18.20 -4.91
N GLN A 54 -6.97 18.97 -4.28
CA GLN A 54 -6.41 18.66 -2.96
C GLN A 54 -7.47 18.70 -1.85
N ASP A 55 -8.52 19.50 -2.00
CA ASP A 55 -9.65 19.54 -1.06
C ASP A 55 -10.48 18.25 -1.16
N ASN A 56 -10.70 17.72 -2.36
CA ASN A 56 -11.38 16.44 -2.54
C ASN A 56 -10.57 15.29 -1.92
N ILE A 57 -9.26 15.26 -2.14
CA ILE A 57 -8.39 14.26 -1.50
C ILE A 57 -8.46 14.35 0.02
N SER A 58 -8.43 15.58 0.59
CA SER A 58 -8.56 15.79 2.03
C SER A 58 -9.88 15.25 2.58
N LYS A 59 -11.00 15.46 1.85
CA LYS A 59 -12.32 14.93 2.22
C LYS A 59 -12.36 13.40 2.14
N HIS A 60 -11.79 12.80 1.09
CA HIS A 60 -11.72 11.34 0.97
C HIS A 60 -10.93 10.71 2.11
N GLN A 61 -9.77 11.30 2.44
CA GLN A 61 -8.97 10.85 3.57
C GLN A 61 -9.71 10.99 4.91
N ALA A 62 -10.49 12.06 5.10
CA ALA A 62 -11.31 12.25 6.31
C ALA A 62 -12.43 11.20 6.39
N ILE A 63 -13.14 10.95 5.30
CA ILE A 63 -14.18 9.90 5.22
C ILE A 63 -13.59 8.54 5.57
N LEU A 64 -12.45 8.17 4.98
CA LEU A 64 -11.81 6.89 5.28
C LEU A 64 -11.36 6.82 6.74
N ALA A 65 -10.77 7.91 7.29
CA ALA A 65 -10.33 7.97 8.69
C ALA A 65 -11.47 7.68 9.68
N ASP A 66 -12.66 8.23 9.40
CA ASP A 66 -13.86 8.01 10.21
C ASP A 66 -14.36 6.56 10.05
N LEU A 67 -14.39 6.02 8.86
CA LEU A 67 -14.85 4.64 8.57
C LEU A 67 -13.99 3.58 9.25
N ILE A 68 -12.66 3.76 9.23
CA ILE A 68 -11.71 2.79 9.81
C ILE A 68 -11.35 3.13 11.27
N HIS A 69 -11.91 4.21 11.84
CA HIS A 69 -11.60 4.72 13.18
C HIS A 69 -10.12 4.94 13.43
N PHE A 70 -9.40 5.47 12.44
CA PHE A 70 -7.96 5.69 12.50
C PHE A 70 -7.62 7.13 12.08
N PRO A 71 -7.19 8.02 13.02
CA PRO A 71 -7.01 9.44 12.75
C PRO A 71 -5.96 9.72 11.68
N ARG A 72 -6.25 10.64 10.76
CA ARG A 72 -5.35 11.03 9.65
C ARG A 72 -3.95 11.43 10.11
N ARG A 73 -3.82 12.07 11.28
CA ARG A 73 -2.53 12.46 11.86
C ARG A 73 -1.59 11.28 12.13
N ASP A 74 -2.12 10.06 12.19
CA ASP A 74 -1.36 8.83 12.46
C ASP A 74 -1.08 8.02 11.18
N TRP A 75 -1.40 8.58 10.01
CA TRP A 75 -1.12 7.97 8.71
C TRP A 75 0.25 8.39 8.20
N VAL A 76 0.83 7.56 7.34
CA VAL A 76 2.11 7.82 6.66
C VAL A 76 1.98 7.44 5.20
N PHE A 77 2.19 8.42 4.32
CA PHE A 77 2.18 8.23 2.87
C PHE A 77 3.59 8.40 2.28
N PRO A 78 4.16 7.42 1.57
CA PRO A 78 5.35 7.61 0.76
C PRO A 78 5.00 8.23 -0.59
N ILE A 79 5.99 8.76 -1.28
CA ILE A 79 5.89 9.10 -2.70
C ILE A 79 6.53 7.95 -3.48
N GLN A 80 5.70 7.06 -3.99
CA GLN A 80 6.12 5.84 -4.70
C GLN A 80 6.69 6.17 -6.07
N THR A 81 7.79 5.50 -6.44
CA THR A 81 8.46 5.66 -7.74
C THR A 81 8.64 4.34 -8.50
N HIS A 82 7.96 3.29 -8.05
CA HIS A 82 8.01 1.94 -8.62
C HIS A 82 9.40 1.30 -8.52
N GLU A 83 10.10 1.57 -7.42
CA GLU A 83 11.41 0.99 -7.10
C GLU A 83 11.27 -0.12 -6.03
N ASN A 84 12.37 -0.42 -5.33
CA ASN A 84 12.42 -1.46 -4.29
C ASN A 84 12.97 -0.94 -2.95
N LYS A 85 13.00 0.37 -2.74
CA LYS A 85 13.47 0.95 -1.48
C LYS A 85 12.43 0.78 -0.38
N VAL A 86 12.90 0.39 0.80
CA VAL A 86 12.10 0.13 1.99
C VAL A 86 12.50 1.08 3.11
N ALA A 87 11.53 1.63 3.82
CA ALA A 87 11.75 2.49 4.97
C ALA A 87 11.10 1.92 6.25
N LYS A 88 11.83 1.99 7.37
CA LYS A 88 11.27 1.79 8.70
C LYS A 88 10.54 3.05 9.12
N ILE A 89 9.31 2.90 9.56
CA ILE A 89 8.44 3.98 10.01
C ILE A 89 8.33 3.97 11.54
N THR A 90 8.39 5.15 12.11
CA THR A 90 8.29 5.41 13.55
C THR A 90 7.21 6.46 13.85
N ALA A 91 6.93 6.72 15.11
CA ALA A 91 5.99 7.76 15.51
C ALA A 91 6.39 9.17 15.02
N ALA A 92 7.68 9.42 14.74
CA ALA A 92 8.16 10.69 14.21
C ALA A 92 7.71 10.94 12.75
N ASP A 93 7.39 9.88 12.02
CA ASP A 93 6.97 9.94 10.61
C ASP A 93 5.45 10.16 10.43
N LYS A 94 4.67 10.15 11.52
CA LYS A 94 3.23 10.34 11.48
C LYS A 94 2.85 11.68 10.84
N GLY A 95 1.83 11.64 9.98
CA GLY A 95 1.36 12.82 9.24
C GLY A 95 2.13 13.10 7.95
N THR A 96 3.18 12.34 7.62
CA THR A 96 3.98 12.54 6.40
C THR A 96 3.10 12.45 5.16
N ASN A 97 3.16 13.50 4.33
CA ASN A 97 2.41 13.66 3.06
C ASN A 97 0.88 13.55 3.18
N ILE A 98 0.31 13.78 4.36
CA ILE A 98 -1.15 13.72 4.60
C ILE A 98 -1.82 15.04 4.26
N ASP A 99 -1.37 16.15 4.83
CA ASP A 99 -1.98 17.48 4.60
C ASP A 99 -1.32 18.22 3.42
N ALA A 100 -0.04 18.00 3.21
CA ALA A 100 0.73 18.53 2.09
C ALA A 100 1.87 17.58 1.73
N ILE A 101 2.33 17.63 0.48
CA ILE A 101 3.52 16.88 0.06
C ILE A 101 4.78 17.58 0.57
N THR A 102 5.60 16.88 1.32
CA THR A 102 6.88 17.36 1.89
C THR A 102 8.11 16.81 1.18
N ASN A 103 7.93 15.87 0.25
CA ASN A 103 8.99 15.05 -0.36
C ASN A 103 9.72 14.09 0.59
N ASP A 104 9.31 14.04 1.86
CA ASP A 104 9.76 12.99 2.76
C ASP A 104 9.26 11.64 2.26
N LEU A 105 10.04 10.59 2.47
CA LEU A 105 9.74 9.24 1.94
C LEU A 105 9.58 9.19 0.41
N HIS A 106 10.25 10.10 -0.32
CA HIS A 106 10.26 10.04 -1.78
C HIS A 106 11.08 8.85 -2.27
N GLY A 107 10.54 8.11 -3.25
CA GLY A 107 11.18 6.93 -3.82
C GLY A 107 11.10 5.69 -2.93
N ILE A 108 10.17 5.67 -1.96
CA ILE A 108 9.94 4.54 -1.07
C ILE A 108 8.72 3.77 -1.56
N ASP A 109 8.91 2.49 -1.83
CA ASP A 109 7.89 1.55 -2.31
C ASP A 109 7.64 0.40 -1.31
N GLY A 110 8.31 0.41 -0.16
CA GLY A 110 8.09 -0.49 0.97
C GLY A 110 8.14 0.24 2.30
N LEU A 111 7.16 0.02 3.17
CA LEU A 111 7.10 0.57 4.53
C LEU A 111 6.95 -0.55 5.53
N TYR A 112 7.57 -0.42 6.71
CA TYR A 112 7.30 -1.31 7.84
C TYR A 112 7.45 -0.60 9.17
N THR A 113 6.79 -1.13 10.20
CA THR A 113 6.90 -0.62 11.56
C THR A 113 6.69 -1.73 12.58
N TYR A 114 7.23 -1.53 13.78
CA TYR A 114 6.96 -2.29 15.00
C TYR A 114 6.16 -1.46 16.02
N GLU A 115 5.87 -0.21 15.68
CA GLU A 115 5.20 0.71 16.60
C GLU A 115 3.68 0.68 16.37
N PRO A 116 2.88 0.69 17.44
CA PRO A 116 1.42 0.71 17.35
C PRO A 116 0.90 2.09 16.90
N ASN A 117 -0.35 2.11 16.47
CA ASN A 117 -1.06 3.34 16.11
C ASN A 117 -0.37 4.14 14.99
N ILE A 118 0.17 3.45 14.00
CA ILE A 118 0.65 4.00 12.74
C ILE A 118 -0.09 3.30 11.61
N LEU A 119 -0.71 4.05 10.70
CA LEU A 119 -1.30 3.52 9.48
C LEU A 119 -0.32 3.70 8.32
N LEU A 120 0.25 2.61 7.87
CA LEU A 120 1.04 2.57 6.64
C LEU A 120 0.11 2.61 5.44
N THR A 121 0.28 3.58 4.56
CA THR A 121 -0.57 3.76 3.37
C THR A 121 0.26 3.82 2.11
N MET A 122 -0.30 3.32 1.02
CA MET A 122 0.26 3.42 -0.34
C MET A 122 -0.88 3.51 -1.34
N CYS A 123 -0.61 4.08 -2.52
CA CYS A 123 -1.58 4.19 -3.59
C CYS A 123 -1.32 3.14 -4.67
N TYR A 124 -2.42 2.54 -5.15
CA TYR A 124 -2.40 1.51 -6.17
C TYR A 124 -3.49 1.82 -7.20
N ALA A 125 -3.15 1.71 -8.48
CA ALA A 125 -4.13 1.64 -9.56
C ALA A 125 -4.22 0.19 -10.08
N ASP A 126 -3.10 -0.38 -10.48
CA ASP A 126 -2.99 -1.70 -11.12
C ASP A 126 -1.99 -2.61 -10.40
N CYS A 127 -0.98 -2.02 -9.76
CA CYS A 127 0.11 -2.74 -9.10
C CYS A 127 -0.35 -3.54 -7.88
N VAL A 128 0.42 -4.57 -7.53
CA VAL A 128 0.07 -5.51 -6.46
C VAL A 128 0.44 -4.95 -5.09
N PRO A 129 -0.52 -4.79 -4.16
CA PRO A 129 -0.22 -4.56 -2.75
C PRO A 129 0.20 -5.87 -2.08
N VAL A 130 1.30 -5.83 -1.36
CA VAL A 130 1.74 -6.96 -0.54
C VAL A 130 1.80 -6.52 0.91
N TYR A 131 0.99 -7.15 1.74
CA TYR A 131 0.92 -6.91 3.18
C TYR A 131 1.74 -7.94 3.92
N PHE A 132 2.43 -7.49 4.95
CA PHE A 132 3.22 -8.32 5.85
C PHE A 132 2.77 -8.03 7.27
N TYR A 133 2.57 -9.05 8.10
CA TYR A 133 2.29 -8.83 9.51
C TYR A 133 2.72 -9.99 10.38
N SER A 134 2.99 -9.69 11.64
CA SER A 134 3.20 -10.64 12.71
C SER A 134 2.59 -10.12 14.00
N GLU A 135 1.50 -10.70 14.44
CA GLU A 135 0.83 -10.31 15.70
C GLU A 135 1.79 -10.53 16.89
N LYS A 136 2.53 -11.64 16.88
CA LYS A 136 3.48 -12.00 17.92
C LYS A 136 4.63 -11.01 18.08
N ASN A 137 5.09 -10.47 16.96
CA ASN A 137 6.25 -9.57 16.93
C ASN A 137 5.86 -8.09 16.77
N HIS A 138 4.57 -7.75 16.81
CA HIS A 138 4.04 -6.41 16.62
C HIS A 138 4.54 -5.75 15.31
N TYR A 139 4.69 -6.54 14.26
CA TYR A 139 5.23 -6.09 12.98
C TYR A 139 4.10 -5.93 11.96
N VAL A 140 4.11 -4.82 11.25
CA VAL A 140 3.31 -4.61 10.05
C VAL A 140 4.18 -4.02 8.95
N GLY A 141 3.93 -4.44 7.70
CA GLY A 141 4.60 -3.94 6.52
C GLY A 141 3.66 -3.88 5.32
N LEU A 142 3.96 -2.98 4.40
CA LEU A 142 3.22 -2.77 3.17
C LEU A 142 4.19 -2.51 2.03
N ALA A 143 4.05 -3.22 0.92
CA ALA A 143 4.88 -3.03 -0.26
C ALA A 143 4.05 -2.79 -1.52
N HIS A 144 4.56 -1.93 -2.39
CA HIS A 144 4.05 -1.66 -3.72
C HIS A 144 4.83 -2.49 -4.74
N ALA A 145 4.29 -3.66 -5.09
CA ALA A 145 4.91 -4.58 -6.04
C ALA A 145 4.40 -4.30 -7.47
N GLY A 146 4.80 -3.16 -8.04
CA GLY A 146 4.71 -2.91 -9.47
C GLY A 146 5.73 -3.78 -10.23
N TRP A 147 5.70 -3.80 -11.57
CA TRP A 147 6.59 -4.66 -12.35
C TRP A 147 8.09 -4.39 -12.08
N ARG A 148 8.48 -3.11 -11.92
CA ARG A 148 9.87 -2.74 -11.59
C ARG A 148 10.24 -3.16 -10.17
N GLY A 149 9.36 -2.91 -9.19
CA GLY A 149 9.56 -3.33 -7.81
C GLY A 149 9.64 -4.85 -7.68
N THR A 150 8.81 -5.58 -8.44
CA THR A 150 8.84 -7.05 -8.49
C THR A 150 10.14 -7.55 -9.10
N TYR A 151 10.58 -6.97 -10.22
CA TYR A 151 11.87 -7.29 -10.83
C TYR A 151 13.05 -6.93 -9.90
N GLY A 152 12.97 -5.80 -9.20
CA GLY A 152 13.91 -5.35 -8.17
C GLY A 152 13.80 -6.09 -6.83
N GLU A 153 12.98 -7.16 -6.76
CA GLU A 153 12.81 -8.01 -5.57
C GLU A 153 12.28 -7.28 -4.32
N ILE A 154 11.33 -6.34 -4.47
CA ILE A 154 10.77 -5.56 -3.34
C ILE A 154 10.31 -6.44 -2.16
N VAL A 155 9.69 -7.59 -2.44
CA VAL A 155 9.26 -8.54 -1.39
C VAL A 155 10.46 -9.07 -0.62
N LYS A 156 11.56 -9.37 -1.30
CA LYS A 156 12.79 -9.84 -0.67
C LYS A 156 13.46 -8.73 0.17
N GLU A 157 13.42 -7.48 -0.34
CA GLU A 157 13.90 -6.33 0.43
C GLU A 157 13.07 -6.11 1.71
N MET A 158 11.75 -6.28 1.66
CA MET A 158 10.89 -6.26 2.85
C MET A 158 11.26 -7.37 3.84
N VAL A 159 11.45 -8.60 3.37
CA VAL A 159 11.82 -9.75 4.22
C VAL A 159 13.20 -9.55 4.86
N ARG A 160 14.14 -8.92 4.17
CA ARG A 160 15.48 -8.60 4.72
C ARG A 160 15.45 -7.64 5.91
N GLN A 161 14.39 -6.86 6.06
CA GLN A 161 14.24 -5.93 7.20
C GLN A 161 13.72 -6.62 8.47
N ILE A 162 13.32 -7.89 8.37
CA ILE A 162 12.73 -8.66 9.47
C ILE A 162 13.85 -9.25 10.33
N ASP A 163 13.74 -9.07 11.64
CA ASP A 163 14.70 -9.53 12.66
C ASP A 163 14.15 -10.64 13.57
N PHE A 164 12.99 -11.23 13.19
CA PHE A 164 12.34 -12.33 13.91
C PHE A 164 12.20 -13.59 13.02
N ASP A 165 11.76 -14.71 13.61
CA ASP A 165 11.55 -15.98 12.89
C ASP A 165 10.47 -15.83 11.82
N LEU A 166 10.81 -16.08 10.56
CA LEU A 166 9.90 -15.97 9.43
C LEU A 166 8.70 -16.94 9.50
N ASN A 167 8.75 -17.96 10.35
CA ASN A 167 7.58 -18.80 10.63
C ASN A 167 6.45 -18.03 11.34
N ASP A 168 6.76 -16.91 11.99
CA ASP A 168 5.80 -16.02 12.62
C ASP A 168 5.25 -14.95 11.66
N LEU A 169 5.78 -14.86 10.43
CA LEU A 169 5.35 -13.90 9.42
C LEU A 169 4.14 -14.41 8.64
N GLN A 170 3.15 -13.53 8.48
CA GLN A 170 2.05 -13.71 7.54
C GLN A 170 2.22 -12.74 6.37
N VAL A 171 1.99 -13.22 5.15
CA VAL A 171 2.05 -12.42 3.93
C VAL A 171 0.72 -12.55 3.19
N VAL A 172 0.15 -11.40 2.82
CA VAL A 172 -1.13 -11.33 2.08
C VAL A 172 -0.93 -10.53 0.81
N ILE A 173 -1.34 -11.09 -0.32
CA ILE A 173 -1.41 -10.39 -1.60
C ILE A 173 -2.81 -9.80 -1.73
N GLY A 174 -2.89 -8.49 -1.90
CA GLY A 174 -4.15 -7.77 -2.02
C GLY A 174 -4.70 -7.69 -3.44
N PRO A 175 -5.82 -6.97 -3.62
CA PRO A 175 -6.43 -6.76 -4.92
C PRO A 175 -5.49 -6.06 -5.90
N ALA A 176 -5.44 -6.55 -7.13
CA ALA A 176 -4.63 -6.00 -8.21
C ALA A 176 -5.25 -6.33 -9.56
N THR A 177 -4.78 -5.66 -10.62
CA THR A 177 -5.11 -6.04 -11.99
C THR A 177 -4.60 -7.45 -12.28
N SER A 178 -5.44 -8.30 -12.87
CA SER A 178 -5.08 -9.67 -13.22
C SER A 178 -4.90 -9.83 -14.75
N ASN A 179 -5.86 -10.42 -15.42
CA ASN A 179 -5.77 -10.80 -16.83
C ASN A 179 -5.86 -9.61 -17.82
N SER A 180 -6.08 -8.39 -17.35
CA SER A 180 -6.14 -7.18 -18.18
C SER A 180 -4.80 -6.48 -18.36
N TYR A 181 -3.73 -6.98 -17.71
CA TYR A 181 -2.39 -6.41 -17.86
C TYR A 181 -1.64 -7.09 -19.01
N GLU A 182 -1.34 -6.31 -20.04
CA GLU A 182 -0.62 -6.78 -21.23
C GLU A 182 0.80 -6.20 -21.24
N ILE A 183 1.81 -7.07 -21.28
CA ILE A 183 3.21 -6.65 -21.44
C ILE A 183 3.44 -6.38 -22.93
N ASN A 184 3.50 -5.12 -23.30
CA ASN A 184 3.79 -4.73 -24.67
C ASN A 184 5.30 -4.80 -24.99
N ALA A 185 5.65 -4.64 -26.27
CA ALA A 185 7.05 -4.73 -26.73
C ALA A 185 8.01 -3.76 -26.02
N VAL A 186 7.54 -2.59 -25.57
CA VAL A 186 8.34 -1.60 -24.82
C VAL A 186 8.66 -2.11 -23.42
N SER A 187 7.68 -2.68 -22.72
CA SER A 187 7.89 -3.29 -21.40
C SER A 187 8.87 -4.46 -21.46
N TYR A 188 8.77 -5.29 -22.52
CA TYR A 188 9.67 -6.41 -22.73
C TYR A 188 11.11 -5.97 -23.03
N THR A 189 11.29 -4.89 -23.79
CA THR A 189 12.62 -4.33 -24.09
C THR A 189 13.28 -3.78 -22.82
N HIS A 190 12.53 -3.15 -21.94
CA HIS A 190 13.02 -2.65 -20.66
C HIS A 190 13.45 -3.79 -19.71
N LEU A 191 12.69 -4.88 -19.66
CA LEU A 191 13.05 -6.06 -18.87
C LEU A 191 14.36 -6.66 -19.35
N ARG A 192 14.54 -6.86 -20.68
CA ARG A 192 15.78 -7.39 -21.24
C ARG A 192 16.99 -6.47 -21.07
N ALA A 193 16.81 -5.17 -21.11
CA ALA A 193 17.92 -4.22 -20.91
C ALA A 193 18.53 -4.31 -19.50
N HIS A 194 17.77 -4.81 -18.51
CA HIS A 194 18.24 -5.03 -17.13
C HIS A 194 18.86 -6.42 -16.92
N GLU A 195 18.54 -7.41 -17.75
CA GLU A 195 19.14 -8.75 -17.68
C GLU A 195 20.59 -8.82 -18.16
N THR A 196 21.08 -7.80 -18.87
CA THR A 196 22.42 -7.75 -19.51
C THR A 196 23.44 -6.87 -18.76
N ARG A 197 23.20 -6.52 -17.51
CA ARG A 197 24.14 -5.76 -16.67
C ARG A 197 24.56 -6.50 -15.43
#